data_64488423e3ca27c73eff372185adc230
#
_entry.id   64488423e3ca27c73eff372185adc230
#
_cell.length_a   1.000
_cell.length_b   1.000
_cell.length_c   1.000
_cell.angle_alpha   90.00
_cell.angle_beta   90.00
_cell.angle_gamma   90.00
#
_symmetry.space_group_name_H-M   'P 1'
#
loop_
_entity.id
_entity.type
_entity.pdbx_description
1 polymer ?
#
loop_
_entity_poly.entity_id
_entity_poly.type
_entity_poly.pdbx_seq_one_letter_code
_entity_poly.pdbx_strand_id
1 'polypeptide(L)'
;MRRVVNARRLAGGEKAVVEVLAHAERICINSVVLGELLGGFAAGNREAKNRAELARLLDSPRVELLPVTAQTADSYALVHAGLRRKGQPIPTNNLWIAASALEHGAALLTGDAHFAHIDGLRSGHKLDDFLP
;
A
#
# COMPACT_ATOMS: atom_id res chain seq x y z
N MET A 1 -1.14 -7.33 14.37
CA MET A 1 -0.95 -6.81 13.00
C MET A 1 0.38 -6.05 12.96
N ARG A 2 1.37 -6.59 12.27
CA ARG A 2 2.73 -6.03 12.32
C ARG A 2 2.93 -4.91 11.32
N ARG A 3 2.97 -5.26 10.04
CA ARG A 3 3.23 -4.32 8.95
C ARG A 3 2.00 -4.18 8.08
N VAL A 4 1.67 -2.95 7.75
CA VAL A 4 0.59 -2.64 6.82
C VAL A 4 1.13 -1.71 5.75
N VAL A 5 1.02 -2.13 4.48
CA VAL A 5 1.27 -1.24 3.35
C VAL A 5 0.01 -0.42 3.14
N ASN A 6 0.14 0.91 3.25
CA ASN A 6 -0.98 1.81 3.05
C ASN A 6 -1.05 2.23 1.58
N ALA A 7 -2.06 1.78 0.88
CA ALA A 7 -2.36 2.15 -0.50
C ALA A 7 -3.53 3.14 -0.59
N ARG A 8 -3.98 3.68 0.56
CA ARG A 8 -5.06 4.65 0.63
C ARG A 8 -4.49 6.07 0.72
N ARG A 9 -5.33 7.06 0.41
CA ARG A 9 -4.95 8.46 0.58
C ARG A 9 -4.65 8.74 2.04
N LEU A 10 -3.55 9.45 2.29
CA LEU A 10 -3.12 9.82 3.64
C LEU A 10 -3.90 11.01 4.18
N ALA A 11 -4.44 11.86 3.30
CA ALA A 11 -5.19 13.05 3.69
C ALA A 11 -6.68 12.72 3.84
N GLY A 12 -7.34 13.30 4.83
CA GLY A 12 -8.78 13.26 4.97
C GLY A 12 -9.36 12.06 5.70
N GLY A 13 -8.58 11.42 6.50
CA GLY A 13 -8.96 10.53 7.58
C GLY A 13 -10.31 9.85 7.55
N GLU A 14 -10.56 8.94 6.61
CA GLU A 14 -11.66 7.99 6.81
C GLU A 14 -11.43 7.29 8.15
N LYS A 15 -12.46 7.24 8.99
CA LYS A 15 -12.40 6.62 10.31
C LYS A 15 -11.86 5.19 10.25
N ALA A 16 -12.30 4.41 9.26
CA ALA A 16 -11.85 3.03 9.08
C ALA A 16 -10.33 2.95 8.82
N VAL A 17 -9.79 3.85 8.01
CA VAL A 17 -8.35 3.92 7.72
C VAL A 17 -7.57 4.27 8.98
N VAL A 18 -8.03 5.27 9.73
CA VAL A 18 -7.37 5.70 10.98
C VAL A 18 -7.34 4.54 11.98
N GLU A 19 -8.41 3.80 12.12
CA GLU A 19 -8.47 2.65 13.04
C GLU A 19 -7.44 1.57 12.65
N VAL A 20 -7.32 1.22 11.37
CA VAL A 20 -6.34 0.24 10.91
C VAL A 20 -4.92 0.72 11.20
N LEU A 21 -4.61 1.96 10.84
CA LEU A 21 -3.27 2.52 11.02
C LEU A 21 -2.91 2.64 12.51
N ALA A 22 -3.88 2.90 13.38
CA ALA A 22 -3.63 2.96 14.82
C ALA A 22 -3.22 1.60 15.40
N HIS A 23 -3.70 0.50 14.83
CA HIS A 23 -3.38 -0.86 15.29
C HIS A 23 -2.14 -1.46 14.65
N ALA A 24 -1.60 -0.85 13.60
CA ALA A 24 -0.40 -1.34 12.94
C ALA A 24 0.85 -1.00 13.75
N GLU A 25 1.74 -1.96 13.94
CA GLU A 25 3.05 -1.67 14.54
C GLU A 25 3.90 -0.82 13.61
N ARG A 26 3.84 -1.12 12.31
CA ARG A 26 4.55 -0.39 11.27
C ARG A 26 3.60 -0.06 10.12
N ILE A 27 3.68 1.18 9.67
CA ILE A 27 2.97 1.66 8.48
C ILE A 27 4.00 1.75 7.36
N CYS A 28 3.77 1.02 6.28
CA CYS A 28 4.69 0.97 5.17
C CYS A 28 4.11 1.70 3.97
N ILE A 29 4.95 2.41 3.24
CA ILE A 29 4.61 3.08 1.98
C ILE A 29 5.64 2.65 0.96
N ASN A 30 5.22 2.03 -0.14
CA ASN A 30 6.19 1.68 -1.17
C ASN A 30 6.40 2.84 -2.15
N SER A 31 7.47 2.75 -2.94
CA SER A 31 7.83 3.80 -3.90
C SER A 31 6.74 4.09 -4.93
N VAL A 32 5.96 3.08 -5.32
CA VAL A 32 4.86 3.26 -6.29
C VAL A 32 3.73 4.08 -5.69
N VAL A 33 3.31 3.76 -4.45
CA VAL A 33 2.29 4.53 -3.73
C VAL A 33 2.79 5.97 -3.52
N LEU A 34 4.06 6.12 -3.14
CA LEU A 34 4.65 7.45 -2.97
C LEU A 34 4.58 8.25 -4.27
N GLY A 35 4.92 7.63 -5.40
CA GLY A 35 4.82 8.27 -6.71
C GLY A 35 3.40 8.70 -7.06
N GLU A 36 2.42 7.86 -6.78
CA GLU A 36 1.01 8.18 -7.00
C GLU A 36 0.56 9.38 -6.14
N LEU A 37 0.99 9.41 -4.87
CA LEU A 37 0.68 10.53 -3.98
C LEU A 37 1.29 11.83 -4.47
N LEU A 38 2.59 11.81 -4.78
CA LEU A 38 3.31 13.01 -5.26
C LEU A 38 2.77 13.50 -6.60
N GLY A 39 2.42 12.58 -7.49
CA GLY A 39 1.80 12.91 -8.77
C GLY A 39 0.42 13.56 -8.59
N GLY A 40 -0.37 13.04 -7.67
CA GLY A 40 -1.65 13.64 -7.32
C GLY A 40 -1.51 15.03 -6.72
N PHE A 41 -0.50 15.25 -5.86
CA PHE A 41 -0.22 16.57 -5.29
C PHE A 41 0.18 17.57 -6.38
N ALA A 42 1.04 17.16 -7.31
CA ALA A 42 1.51 18.00 -8.41
C ALA A 42 0.36 18.42 -9.35
N ALA A 43 -0.64 17.57 -9.52
CA ALA A 43 -1.80 17.86 -10.35
C ALA A 43 -2.83 18.75 -9.65
N GLY A 44 -2.74 18.89 -8.33
CA GLY A 44 -3.68 19.67 -7.52
C GLY A 44 -3.17 21.09 -7.25
N ASN A 45 -3.83 21.78 -6.33
CA ASN A 45 -3.55 23.18 -5.99
C ASN A 45 -2.97 23.37 -4.57
N ARG A 46 -2.63 22.27 -3.88
CA ARG A 46 -2.08 22.28 -2.51
C ARG A 46 -0.80 21.47 -2.39
N GLU A 47 0.00 21.44 -3.44
CA GLU A 47 1.20 20.60 -3.49
C GLU A 47 2.14 20.86 -2.33
N ALA A 48 2.49 22.11 -2.06
CA ALA A 48 3.45 22.45 -1.01
C ALA A 48 2.96 21.99 0.37
N LYS A 49 1.70 22.21 0.69
CA LYS A 49 1.09 21.78 1.95
C LYS A 49 1.08 20.27 2.08
N ASN A 50 0.65 19.58 1.02
CA ASN A 50 0.54 18.12 1.03
C ASN A 50 1.90 17.46 1.11
N ARG A 51 2.91 17.99 0.43
CA ARG A 51 4.28 17.50 0.53
C ARG A 51 4.86 17.68 1.94
N ALA A 52 4.56 18.80 2.58
CA ALA A 52 5.01 19.05 3.95
C ALA A 52 4.39 18.06 4.95
N GLU A 53 3.10 17.77 4.79
CA GLU A 53 2.41 16.77 5.61
C GLU A 53 2.98 15.36 5.40
N LEU A 54 3.23 14.99 4.14
CA LEU A 54 3.84 13.70 3.81
C LEU A 54 5.25 13.58 4.39
N ALA A 55 6.05 14.63 4.30
CA ALA A 55 7.41 14.63 4.87
C ALA A 55 7.39 14.38 6.37
N ARG A 56 6.46 15.00 7.10
CA ARG A 56 6.29 14.75 8.53
C ARG A 56 5.89 13.30 8.82
N LEU A 57 5.01 12.73 8.00
CA LEU A 57 4.61 11.34 8.15
C LEU A 57 5.81 10.40 7.93
N LEU A 58 6.61 10.65 6.90
CA LEU A 58 7.77 9.82 6.58
C LEU A 58 8.87 9.91 7.64
N ASP A 59 8.90 10.98 8.43
CA ASP A 59 9.83 11.11 9.55
C ASP A 59 9.41 10.33 10.80
N SER A 60 8.18 9.83 10.84
CA SER A 60 7.69 9.06 11.98
C SER A 60 8.47 7.74 12.10
N PRO A 61 8.91 7.35 13.32
CA PRO A 61 9.60 6.07 13.51
C PRO A 61 8.73 4.85 13.22
N ARG A 62 7.40 5.01 13.15
CA ARG A 62 6.47 3.93 12.79
C ARG A 62 6.31 3.77 11.29
N VAL A 63 6.77 4.72 10.49
CA VAL A 63 6.59 4.72 9.04
C VAL A 63 7.87 4.28 8.35
N GLU A 64 7.75 3.33 7.45
CA GLU A 64 8.85 2.76 6.69
C GLU A 64 8.57 2.90 5.20
N LEU A 65 9.52 3.46 4.46
CA LEU A 65 9.45 3.52 3.00
C LEU A 65 10.06 2.24 2.41
N LEU A 66 9.29 1.52 1.61
CA LEU A 66 9.71 0.29 0.98
C LEU A 66 10.13 0.55 -0.48
N PRO A 67 11.41 0.48 -0.81
CA PRO A 67 11.86 0.69 -2.18
C PRO A 67 11.52 -0.50 -3.07
N VAL A 68 11.35 -0.26 -4.35
CA VAL A 68 11.23 -1.32 -5.35
C VAL A 68 12.63 -1.81 -5.72
N THR A 69 12.90 -3.08 -5.47
CA THR A 69 14.21 -3.70 -5.69
C THR A 69 14.09 -4.94 -6.59
N ALA A 70 15.21 -5.64 -6.80
CA ALA A 70 15.20 -6.91 -7.53
C ALA A 70 14.35 -7.97 -6.83
N GLN A 71 14.35 -8.00 -5.50
CA GLN A 71 13.49 -8.92 -4.74
C GLN A 71 12.01 -8.58 -4.94
N THR A 72 11.67 -7.31 -5.02
CA THR A 72 10.31 -6.89 -5.35
C THR A 72 9.91 -7.40 -6.73
N ALA A 73 10.82 -7.37 -7.68
CA ALA A 73 10.58 -7.88 -9.03
C ALA A 73 10.29 -9.39 -9.05
N ASP A 74 10.96 -10.17 -8.21
CA ASP A 74 10.66 -11.59 -8.07
C ASP A 74 9.23 -11.81 -7.56
N SER A 75 8.83 -11.07 -6.54
CA SER A 75 7.46 -11.11 -6.01
C SER A 75 6.45 -10.66 -7.06
N TYR A 76 6.78 -9.63 -7.84
CA TYR A 76 5.95 -9.16 -8.95
C TYR A 76 5.69 -10.29 -9.95
N ALA A 77 6.73 -11.01 -10.33
CA ALA A 77 6.60 -12.12 -11.29
C ALA A 77 5.64 -13.20 -10.79
N LEU A 78 5.73 -13.55 -9.50
CA LEU A 78 4.84 -14.54 -8.89
C LEU A 78 3.37 -14.07 -8.89
N VAL A 79 3.13 -12.84 -8.51
CA VAL A 79 1.77 -12.26 -8.49
C VAL A 79 1.21 -12.20 -9.90
N HIS A 80 1.99 -11.69 -10.85
CA HIS A 80 1.60 -11.57 -12.26
C HIS A 80 1.20 -12.93 -12.84
N ALA A 81 2.04 -13.95 -12.66
CA ALA A 81 1.78 -15.30 -13.16
C ALA A 81 0.55 -15.92 -12.52
N GLY A 82 0.37 -15.74 -11.21
CA GLY A 82 -0.79 -16.26 -10.48
C GLY A 82 -2.10 -15.65 -10.96
N LEU A 83 -2.14 -14.34 -11.14
CA LEU A 83 -3.34 -13.66 -11.64
C LEU A 83 -3.65 -14.01 -13.09
N ARG A 84 -2.62 -14.18 -13.91
CA ARG A 84 -2.79 -14.60 -15.31
C ARG A 84 -3.43 -15.99 -15.38
N ARG A 85 -2.98 -16.93 -14.54
CA ARG A 85 -3.57 -18.28 -14.48
C ARG A 85 -5.03 -18.25 -14.08
N LYS A 86 -5.42 -17.32 -13.23
CA LYS A 86 -6.81 -17.14 -12.78
C LYS A 86 -7.68 -16.37 -13.77
N GLY A 87 -7.09 -15.76 -14.80
CA GLY A 87 -7.79 -14.87 -15.70
C GLY A 87 -8.25 -13.59 -15.04
N GLN A 88 -7.50 -13.10 -14.02
CA GLN A 88 -7.83 -11.91 -13.21
C GLN A 88 -6.71 -10.87 -13.27
N PRO A 89 -6.45 -10.27 -14.44
CA PRO A 89 -5.39 -9.25 -14.55
C PRO A 89 -5.78 -7.99 -13.76
N ILE A 90 -4.76 -7.33 -13.21
CA ILE A 90 -4.92 -6.06 -12.50
C ILE A 90 -3.94 -5.02 -13.07
N PRO A 91 -4.18 -3.72 -12.81
CA PRO A 91 -3.25 -2.68 -13.26
C PRO A 91 -1.82 -2.91 -12.78
N THR A 92 -0.84 -2.51 -13.59
CA THR A 92 0.58 -2.72 -13.30
C THR A 92 1.01 -2.10 -11.97
N ASN A 93 0.55 -0.89 -11.65
CA ASN A 93 0.87 -0.27 -10.37
C ASN A 93 0.41 -1.13 -9.20
N ASN A 94 -0.77 -1.74 -9.31
CA ASN A 94 -1.30 -2.61 -8.26
C ASN A 94 -0.46 -3.88 -8.12
N LEU A 95 0.10 -4.39 -9.22
CA LEU A 95 1.04 -5.53 -9.16
C LEU A 95 2.27 -5.19 -8.33
N TRP A 96 2.87 -4.01 -8.52
CA TRP A 96 4.02 -3.56 -7.74
C TRP A 96 3.68 -3.35 -6.27
N ILE A 97 2.52 -2.80 -5.98
CA ILE A 97 2.06 -2.58 -4.60
C ILE A 97 1.87 -3.94 -3.89
N ALA A 98 1.20 -4.88 -4.54
CA ALA A 98 1.00 -6.23 -4.00
C ALA A 98 2.32 -6.97 -3.81
N ALA A 99 3.21 -6.88 -4.79
CA ALA A 99 4.54 -7.49 -4.72
C ALA A 99 5.33 -6.99 -3.51
N SER A 100 5.28 -5.70 -3.25
CA SER A 100 5.93 -5.07 -2.10
C SER A 100 5.37 -5.61 -0.79
N ALA A 101 4.05 -5.73 -0.68
CA ALA A 101 3.41 -6.25 0.53
C ALA A 101 3.80 -7.71 0.78
N LEU A 102 3.78 -8.54 -0.26
CA LEU A 102 4.18 -9.95 -0.14
C LEU A 102 5.66 -10.11 0.20
N GLU A 103 6.52 -9.33 -0.43
CA GLU A 103 7.96 -9.35 -0.17
C GLU A 103 8.28 -9.12 1.32
N HIS A 104 7.55 -8.22 1.95
CA HIS A 104 7.79 -7.80 3.33
C HIS A 104 6.86 -8.47 4.35
N GLY A 105 6.04 -9.42 3.92
CA GLY A 105 5.10 -10.10 4.81
C GLY A 105 4.06 -9.15 5.41
N ALA A 106 3.68 -8.12 4.69
CA ALA A 106 2.77 -7.09 5.15
C ALA A 106 1.34 -7.32 4.64
N ALA A 107 0.37 -6.90 5.43
CA ALA A 107 -1.01 -6.78 4.98
C ALA A 107 -1.17 -5.51 4.14
N LEU A 108 -2.16 -5.45 3.28
CA LEU A 108 -2.42 -4.31 2.40
C LEU A 108 -3.72 -3.62 2.76
N LEU A 109 -3.64 -2.34 3.10
CA LEU A 109 -4.80 -1.48 3.32
C LEU A 109 -5.16 -0.80 2.00
N THR A 110 -6.31 -1.14 1.46
CA THR A 110 -6.76 -0.66 0.15
C THR A 110 -8.28 -0.63 0.08
N GLY A 111 -8.81 0.27 -0.74
CA GLY A 111 -10.23 0.26 -1.11
C GLY A 111 -10.51 -0.47 -2.41
N ASP A 112 -9.49 -1.03 -3.06
CA ASP A 112 -9.60 -1.67 -4.35
C ASP A 112 -9.78 -3.18 -4.20
N ALA A 113 -10.90 -3.69 -4.68
CA ALA A 113 -11.24 -5.12 -4.59
C ALA A 113 -10.37 -6.02 -5.48
N HIS A 114 -9.62 -5.46 -6.42
CA HIS A 114 -8.74 -6.26 -7.30
C HIS A 114 -7.70 -7.06 -6.51
N PHE A 115 -7.27 -6.57 -5.37
CA PHE A 115 -6.25 -7.24 -4.55
C PHE A 115 -6.75 -8.53 -3.88
N ALA A 116 -8.07 -8.73 -3.79
CA ALA A 116 -8.64 -9.92 -3.16
C ALA A 116 -8.33 -11.21 -3.91
N HIS A 117 -7.98 -11.13 -5.20
CA HIS A 117 -7.66 -12.28 -6.03
C HIS A 117 -6.21 -12.77 -5.89
N ILE A 118 -5.41 -12.11 -5.08
CA ILE A 118 -3.97 -12.42 -4.95
C ILE A 118 -3.77 -13.41 -3.82
N ASP A 119 -3.26 -14.60 -4.16
CA ASP A 119 -2.97 -15.63 -3.18
C ASP A 119 -1.87 -15.20 -2.21
N GLY A 120 -2.08 -15.49 -0.93
CA GLY A 120 -1.10 -15.21 0.10
C GLY A 120 -1.09 -13.76 0.58
N LEU A 121 -1.84 -12.87 -0.06
CA LEU A 121 -1.93 -11.47 0.34
C LEU A 121 -3.17 -11.23 1.20
N ARG A 122 -2.97 -10.72 2.39
CA ARG A 122 -4.07 -10.27 3.23
C ARG A 122 -4.34 -8.80 2.92
N SER A 123 -5.53 -8.51 2.42
CA SER A 123 -5.92 -7.15 2.06
C SER A 123 -7.30 -6.83 2.61
N GLY A 124 -7.57 -5.56 2.78
CA GLY A 124 -8.86 -5.09 3.28
C GLY A 124 -8.90 -3.58 3.39
N HIS A 125 -10.00 -3.06 3.90
CA HIS A 125 -10.23 -1.62 4.02
C HIS A 125 -10.69 -1.17 5.41
N LYS A 126 -10.92 -2.10 6.31
CA LYS A 126 -11.35 -1.82 7.69
C LYS A 126 -10.67 -2.76 8.67
N LEU A 127 -10.71 -2.41 9.95
CA LEU A 127 -9.97 -3.14 10.99
C LEU A 127 -10.36 -4.62 11.06
N ASP A 128 -11.64 -4.97 10.94
CA ASP A 128 -12.10 -6.36 11.01
C ASP A 128 -11.45 -7.25 9.95
N ASP A 129 -11.05 -6.68 8.80
CA ASP A 129 -10.39 -7.43 7.73
C ASP A 129 -9.01 -7.92 8.14
N PHE A 130 -8.39 -7.35 9.17
CA PHE A 130 -7.02 -7.61 9.61
C PHE A 130 -6.92 -8.30 10.98
N LEU A 131 -8.01 -8.43 11.69
CA LEU A 131 -8.03 -9.12 12.97
C LEU A 131 -8.27 -10.62 12.79
N PRO A 132 -7.78 -11.46 13.75
CA PRO A 132 -7.99 -12.89 13.70
C PRO A 132 -9.47 -13.29 13.78
#